data_a4205ef8b31d6152e35595ac65799062
#
_entry.id   a4205ef8b31d6152e35595ac65799062
#
_cell.length_a   1.000
_cell.length_b   1.000
_cell.length_c   1.000
_cell.angle_alpha   90.00
_cell.angle_beta   90.00
_cell.angle_gamma   90.00
#
_symmetry.space_group_name_H-M   'P 1'
#
loop_
_entity.id
_entity.type
_entity.pdbx_description
1 polymer ?
#
loop_
_entity_poly.entity_id
_entity_poly.type
_entity_poly.pdbx_seq_one_letter_code
_entity_poly.pdbx_strand_id
1 'polypeptide(L)'
;MKKVLVLLAQGFEEIEAVAVIDILRRAGVIVQICSTGKEYVTGNHGITLKSDVRLDYIDVYSDTYDLIYIPGGQPGATNLKDDERVIDLLKKYDNDQVLLAAICAGPTVLEEAGLLNEREGTSFPTYKDVLHFKEYLEVPFVKSKNILTSRGAGTAMEMGYKILEELGLKDEAIELRENMQYNFLLEHYKNNEDQPM
;
A
#
# COMPACT_ATOMS: atom_id res chain seq x y z
N MET A 1 4.59 -0.21 -19.80
CA MET A 1 3.59 -0.89 -18.91
C MET A 1 4.08 -0.70 -17.49
N LYS A 2 3.22 -0.27 -16.55
CA LYS A 2 3.60 -0.02 -15.16
C LYS A 2 3.79 -1.31 -14.39
N LYS A 3 4.77 -1.34 -13.48
CA LYS A 3 5.13 -2.51 -12.67
C LYS A 3 5.17 -2.15 -11.19
N VAL A 4 4.43 -2.89 -10.36
CA VAL A 4 4.31 -2.67 -8.92
C VAL A 4 4.78 -3.90 -8.16
N LEU A 5 5.60 -3.71 -7.13
CA LEU A 5 6.00 -4.74 -6.17
C LEU A 5 5.15 -4.59 -4.91
N VAL A 6 4.48 -5.66 -4.51
CA VAL A 6 3.71 -5.74 -3.26
C VAL A 6 4.48 -6.59 -2.26
N LEU A 7 4.94 -6.01 -1.17
CA LEU A 7 5.70 -6.72 -0.13
C LEU A 7 4.75 -7.40 0.85
N LEU A 8 4.85 -8.71 0.97
CA LEU A 8 4.06 -9.50 1.92
C LEU A 8 4.96 -10.28 2.88
N ALA A 9 4.60 -10.23 4.16
CA ALA A 9 5.10 -11.12 5.20
C ALA A 9 3.93 -11.82 5.91
N GLN A 10 4.19 -12.90 6.63
CA GLN A 10 3.17 -13.61 7.40
C GLN A 10 2.43 -12.68 8.35
N GLY A 11 1.10 -12.71 8.32
CA GLY A 11 0.25 -11.83 9.11
C GLY A 11 -0.06 -10.47 8.46
N PHE A 12 0.08 -10.34 7.14
CA PHE A 12 -0.40 -9.15 6.41
C PHE A 12 -1.92 -9.00 6.53
N GLU A 13 -2.45 -7.80 6.31
CA GLU A 13 -3.90 -7.57 6.27
C GLU A 13 -4.44 -7.85 4.87
N GLU A 14 -5.42 -8.76 4.79
CA GLU A 14 -5.88 -9.34 3.53
C GLU A 14 -6.63 -8.34 2.65
N ILE A 15 -7.51 -7.52 3.23
CA ILE A 15 -8.29 -6.53 2.48
C ILE A 15 -7.34 -5.48 1.89
N GLU A 16 -6.37 -5.01 2.67
CA GLU A 16 -5.40 -4.01 2.25
C GLU A 16 -4.52 -4.51 1.10
N ALA A 17 -4.08 -5.76 1.17
CA ALA A 17 -3.28 -6.36 0.11
C ALA A 17 -4.12 -6.64 -1.14
N VAL A 18 -5.22 -7.39 -0.99
CA VAL A 18 -5.98 -7.94 -2.14
C VAL A 18 -6.75 -6.85 -2.87
N ALA A 19 -7.36 -5.88 -2.18
CA ALA A 19 -8.10 -4.81 -2.84
C ALA A 19 -7.18 -3.97 -3.74
N VAL A 20 -5.99 -3.61 -3.28
CA VAL A 20 -5.02 -2.85 -4.06
C VAL A 20 -4.49 -3.68 -5.23
N ILE A 21 -4.11 -4.95 -5.00
CA ILE A 21 -3.65 -5.86 -6.06
C ILE A 21 -4.70 -6.01 -7.15
N ASP A 22 -5.97 -6.24 -6.80
CA ASP A 22 -7.06 -6.45 -7.76
C ASP A 22 -7.31 -5.17 -8.60
N ILE A 23 -7.39 -4.00 -7.97
CA ILE A 23 -7.58 -2.73 -8.67
C ILE A 23 -6.46 -2.46 -9.66
N LEU A 24 -5.21 -2.64 -9.25
CA LEU A 24 -4.05 -2.41 -10.12
C LEU A 24 -4.03 -3.40 -11.30
N ARG A 25 -4.32 -4.66 -11.05
CA ARG A 25 -4.38 -5.69 -12.12
C ARG A 25 -5.52 -5.43 -13.11
N ARG A 26 -6.67 -4.95 -12.65
CA ARG A 26 -7.80 -4.52 -13.53
C ARG A 26 -7.38 -3.40 -14.47
N ALA A 27 -6.53 -2.49 -14.05
CA ALA A 27 -5.99 -1.40 -14.87
C ALA A 27 -4.81 -1.84 -15.77
N GLY A 28 -4.49 -3.14 -15.85
CA GLY A 28 -3.40 -3.65 -16.68
C GLY A 28 -1.99 -3.40 -16.12
N VAL A 29 -1.87 -3.03 -14.82
CA VAL A 29 -0.58 -2.92 -14.14
C VAL A 29 -0.02 -4.33 -13.87
N ILE A 30 1.28 -4.52 -14.13
CA ILE A 30 1.99 -5.74 -13.72
C ILE A 30 2.20 -5.66 -12.21
N VAL A 31 1.44 -6.44 -11.45
CA VAL A 31 1.59 -6.54 -10.00
C VAL A 31 2.30 -7.83 -9.66
N GLN A 32 3.46 -7.70 -9.03
CA GLN A 32 4.28 -8.79 -8.56
C GLN A 32 4.18 -8.88 -7.03
N ILE A 33 3.61 -9.96 -6.54
CA ILE A 33 3.49 -10.25 -5.11
C ILE A 33 4.82 -10.83 -4.63
N CYS A 34 5.51 -10.12 -3.74
CA CYS A 34 6.82 -10.49 -3.21
C CYS A 34 6.72 -10.94 -1.75
N SER A 35 7.15 -12.14 -1.47
CA SER A 35 7.23 -12.69 -0.12
C SER A 35 8.63 -12.50 0.47
N THR A 36 8.72 -12.12 1.75
CA THR A 36 10.00 -12.06 2.47
C THR A 36 10.49 -13.43 2.95
N GLY A 37 9.64 -14.46 2.85
CA GLY A 37 9.94 -15.80 3.35
C GLY A 37 9.47 -16.91 2.42
N LYS A 38 8.39 -17.60 2.81
CA LYS A 38 7.84 -18.74 2.07
C LYS A 38 7.02 -18.27 0.87
N GLU A 39 6.89 -19.15 -0.14
CA GLU A 39 6.08 -18.92 -1.33
C GLU A 39 4.58 -18.65 -0.98
N TYR A 40 4.07 -19.33 0.05
CA TYR A 40 2.70 -19.14 0.55
C TYR A 40 2.74 -18.25 1.80
N VAL A 41 2.03 -17.13 1.73
CA VAL A 41 1.94 -16.13 2.80
C VAL A 41 0.52 -16.09 3.32
N THR A 42 0.35 -16.35 4.61
CA THR A 42 -0.96 -16.32 5.27
C THR A 42 -1.14 -14.99 6.00
N GLY A 43 -2.25 -14.32 5.73
CA GLY A 43 -2.65 -13.09 6.38
C GLY A 43 -3.11 -13.29 7.82
N ASN A 44 -3.38 -12.21 8.53
CA ASN A 44 -3.74 -12.26 9.95
C ASN A 44 -5.16 -12.80 10.21
N HIS A 45 -6.00 -12.90 9.17
CA HIS A 45 -7.33 -13.52 9.21
C HIS A 45 -7.37 -14.90 8.53
N GLY A 46 -6.21 -15.49 8.19
CA GLY A 46 -6.09 -16.85 7.72
C GLY A 46 -6.22 -17.07 6.21
N ILE A 47 -6.36 -16.02 5.41
CA ILE A 47 -6.36 -16.12 3.95
C ILE A 47 -4.91 -16.24 3.45
N THR A 48 -4.62 -17.27 2.67
CA THR A 48 -3.28 -17.52 2.15
C THR A 48 -3.17 -17.09 0.70
N LEU A 49 -2.17 -16.30 0.40
CA LEU A 49 -1.77 -15.90 -0.96
C LEU A 49 -0.50 -16.62 -1.37
N LYS A 50 -0.41 -16.96 -2.66
CA LYS A 50 0.81 -17.41 -3.28
C LYS A 50 1.59 -16.20 -3.80
N SER A 51 2.86 -16.07 -3.43
CA SER A 51 3.73 -15.04 -3.98
C SER A 51 4.18 -15.39 -5.39
N ASP A 52 4.39 -14.35 -6.21
CA ASP A 52 4.94 -14.47 -7.56
C ASP A 52 6.47 -14.59 -7.52
N VAL A 53 7.08 -13.97 -6.49
CA VAL A 53 8.53 -13.94 -6.29
C VAL A 53 8.86 -13.90 -4.79
N ARG A 54 10.04 -14.37 -4.43
CA ARG A 54 10.60 -14.16 -3.08
C ARG A 54 11.61 -13.01 -3.11
N LEU A 55 11.70 -12.30 -1.98
CA LEU A 55 12.62 -11.15 -1.85
C LEU A 55 14.08 -11.52 -2.14
N ASP A 56 14.50 -12.74 -1.83
CA ASP A 56 15.83 -13.26 -2.14
C ASP A 56 16.18 -13.24 -3.66
N TYR A 57 15.19 -13.18 -4.54
CA TYR A 57 15.37 -13.15 -5.99
C TYR A 57 15.15 -11.76 -6.60
N ILE A 58 14.89 -10.74 -5.79
CA ILE A 58 14.81 -9.36 -6.24
C ILE A 58 16.22 -8.77 -6.26
N ASP A 59 16.66 -8.41 -7.45
CA ASP A 59 17.90 -7.63 -7.60
C ASP A 59 17.55 -6.15 -7.69
N VAL A 60 17.77 -5.44 -6.61
CA VAL A 60 17.46 -4.00 -6.49
C VAL A 60 18.21 -3.09 -7.47
N TYR A 61 19.22 -3.62 -8.18
CA TYR A 61 20.00 -2.88 -9.18
C TYR A 61 19.55 -3.13 -10.62
N SER A 62 18.94 -4.27 -10.88
CA SER A 62 18.46 -4.66 -12.22
C SER A 62 16.94 -4.70 -12.34
N ASP A 63 16.23 -5.06 -11.27
CA ASP A 63 14.78 -5.06 -11.25
C ASP A 63 14.24 -3.63 -11.10
N THR A 64 13.35 -3.24 -12.00
CA THR A 64 12.74 -1.91 -11.98
C THR A 64 11.26 -1.99 -11.67
N TYR A 65 10.83 -1.16 -10.72
CA TYR A 65 9.43 -0.98 -10.35
C TYR A 65 9.07 0.49 -10.40
N ASP A 66 7.83 0.79 -10.77
CA ASP A 66 7.28 2.15 -10.71
C ASP A 66 6.77 2.49 -9.30
N LEU A 67 6.42 1.46 -8.51
CA LEU A 67 5.94 1.62 -7.13
C LEU A 67 6.20 0.36 -6.30
N ILE A 68 6.51 0.56 -5.01
CA ILE A 68 6.55 -0.48 -3.98
C ILE A 68 5.34 -0.26 -3.05
N TYR A 69 4.54 -1.31 -2.82
CA TYR A 69 3.36 -1.25 -1.95
C TYR A 69 3.53 -2.11 -0.70
N ILE A 70 3.17 -1.54 0.45
CA ILE A 70 3.29 -2.14 1.77
C ILE A 70 1.91 -2.15 2.44
N PRO A 71 1.21 -3.28 2.50
CA PRO A 71 -0.01 -3.42 3.30
C PRO A 71 0.33 -3.41 4.80
N GLY A 72 -0.68 -3.18 5.62
CA GLY A 72 -0.55 -3.34 7.06
C GLY A 72 -0.80 -4.77 7.53
N GLY A 73 -1.43 -4.88 8.70
CA GLY A 73 -1.65 -6.14 9.41
C GLY A 73 -0.52 -6.47 10.38
N GLN A 74 -0.88 -7.16 11.48
CA GLN A 74 0.08 -7.64 12.45
C GLN A 74 0.00 -9.17 12.55
N PRO A 75 1.16 -9.85 12.61
CA PRO A 75 2.53 -9.34 12.68
C PRO A 75 3.18 -8.99 11.33
N GLY A 76 2.42 -8.94 10.21
CA GLY A 76 2.96 -8.70 8.86
C GLY A 76 3.85 -7.46 8.75
N ALA A 77 3.35 -6.30 9.22
CA ALA A 77 4.12 -5.06 9.20
C ALA A 77 5.38 -5.14 10.09
N THR A 78 5.30 -5.79 11.27
CA THR A 78 6.46 -6.04 12.13
C THR A 78 7.48 -6.93 11.42
N ASN A 79 7.03 -8.02 10.79
CA ASN A 79 7.92 -8.92 10.04
C ASN A 79 8.61 -8.23 8.85
N LEU A 80 7.92 -7.29 8.17
CA LEU A 80 8.54 -6.48 7.12
C LEU A 80 9.54 -5.48 7.69
N LYS A 81 9.20 -4.83 8.80
CA LYS A 81 10.04 -3.84 9.47
C LYS A 81 11.35 -4.45 9.99
N ASP A 82 11.29 -5.66 10.52
CA ASP A 82 12.42 -6.36 11.12
C ASP A 82 13.31 -7.07 10.07
N ASP A 83 12.97 -7.02 8.78
CA ASP A 83 13.76 -7.58 7.68
C ASP A 83 14.66 -6.49 7.05
N GLU A 84 15.95 -6.53 7.33
CA GLU A 84 16.93 -5.56 6.81
C GLU A 84 16.91 -5.46 5.28
N ARG A 85 16.61 -6.56 4.56
CA ARG A 85 16.52 -6.56 3.10
C ARG A 85 15.37 -5.70 2.60
N VAL A 86 14.24 -5.65 3.34
CA VAL A 86 13.10 -4.76 3.05
C VAL A 86 13.51 -3.31 3.27
N ILE A 87 14.19 -3.02 4.37
CA ILE A 87 14.63 -1.67 4.71
C ILE A 87 15.61 -1.13 3.68
N ASP A 88 16.58 -1.94 3.26
CA ASP A 88 17.58 -1.56 2.24
C ASP A 88 16.91 -1.34 0.87
N LEU A 89 15.97 -2.21 0.49
CA LEU A 89 15.17 -2.06 -0.73
C LEU A 89 14.41 -0.74 -0.72
N LEU A 90 13.70 -0.41 0.36
CA LEU A 90 12.94 0.84 0.46
C LEU A 90 13.83 2.09 0.37
N LYS A 91 14.97 2.10 1.07
CA LYS A 91 15.95 3.19 0.99
C LYS A 91 16.48 3.37 -0.44
N LYS A 92 16.79 2.27 -1.13
CA LYS A 92 17.27 2.31 -2.53
C LYS A 92 16.22 2.92 -3.45
N TYR A 93 14.97 2.46 -3.36
CA TYR A 93 13.91 2.96 -4.22
C TYR A 93 13.48 4.40 -3.87
N ASP A 94 13.54 4.83 -2.60
CA ASP A 94 13.34 6.24 -2.23
C ASP A 94 14.41 7.15 -2.83
N ASN A 95 15.68 6.74 -2.78
CA ASN A 95 16.79 7.46 -3.41
C ASN A 95 16.60 7.61 -4.93
N ASP A 96 16.04 6.61 -5.58
CA ASP A 96 15.72 6.63 -7.01
C ASP A 96 14.40 7.37 -7.32
N GLN A 97 13.75 7.95 -6.31
CA GLN A 97 12.46 8.66 -6.41
C GLN A 97 11.31 7.79 -6.94
N VAL A 98 11.38 6.48 -6.76
CA VAL A 98 10.29 5.55 -7.03
C VAL A 98 9.17 5.77 -6.01
N LEU A 99 7.93 5.60 -6.42
CA LEU A 99 6.79 5.74 -5.52
C LEU A 99 6.79 4.62 -4.46
N LEU A 100 6.63 5.03 -3.20
CA LEU A 100 6.45 4.13 -2.07
C LEU A 100 5.06 4.34 -1.49
N ALA A 101 4.29 3.28 -1.34
CA ALA A 101 2.92 3.36 -0.86
C ALA A 101 2.73 2.43 0.35
N ALA A 102 2.12 2.93 1.43
CA ALA A 102 1.92 2.17 2.66
C ALA A 102 0.56 2.49 3.30
N ILE A 103 -0.09 1.47 3.87
CA ILE A 103 -1.40 1.62 4.49
C ILE A 103 -1.42 1.05 5.92
N CYS A 104 -2.25 1.64 6.79
CA CYS A 104 -2.55 1.12 8.13
C CYS A 104 -1.29 1.04 9.04
N ALA A 105 -0.79 -0.17 9.31
CA ALA A 105 0.48 -0.41 9.99
C ALA A 105 1.70 -0.32 9.06
N GLY A 106 1.49 -0.37 7.73
CA GLY A 106 2.57 -0.32 6.74
C GLY A 106 3.53 0.87 6.87
N PRO A 107 3.08 2.10 7.19
CA PRO A 107 3.97 3.23 7.43
C PRO A 107 5.04 3.01 8.51
N THR A 108 4.86 2.06 9.45
CA THR A 108 5.90 1.71 10.42
C THR A 108 7.16 1.12 9.77
N VAL A 109 7.02 0.50 8.60
CA VAL A 109 8.14 -0.03 7.81
C VAL A 109 8.92 1.11 7.16
N LEU A 110 8.21 2.14 6.66
CA LEU A 110 8.82 3.38 6.14
C LEU A 110 9.51 4.19 7.24
N GLU A 111 8.95 4.20 8.45
CA GLU A 111 9.55 4.81 9.65
C GLU A 111 10.90 4.16 9.97
N GLU A 112 10.96 2.82 10.01
CA GLU A 112 12.20 2.08 10.26
C GLU A 112 13.27 2.38 9.20
N ALA A 113 12.85 2.57 7.95
CA ALA A 113 13.74 3.01 6.89
C ALA A 113 14.19 4.47 7.01
N GLY A 114 13.63 5.25 7.97
CA GLY A 114 13.96 6.67 8.19
C GLY A 114 13.39 7.62 7.13
N LEU A 115 12.29 7.26 6.47
CA LEU A 115 11.79 7.96 5.29
C LEU A 115 10.66 8.97 5.60
N LEU A 116 10.19 9.09 6.85
CA LEU A 116 8.98 9.87 7.17
C LEU A 116 9.24 11.28 7.68
N ASN A 117 10.40 11.60 8.25
CA ASN A 117 10.68 12.87 8.97
C ASN A 117 10.38 14.16 8.19
N GLU A 118 10.54 14.14 6.86
CA GLU A 118 10.32 15.29 5.98
C GLU A 118 9.04 15.13 5.14
N ARG A 119 8.13 14.26 5.56
CA ARG A 119 6.90 13.90 4.85
C ARG A 119 5.67 14.21 5.67
N GLU A 120 4.60 14.62 5.01
CA GLU A 120 3.25 14.55 5.56
C GLU A 120 2.72 13.14 5.37
N GLY A 121 1.84 12.68 6.28
CA GLY A 121 1.31 11.32 6.13
C GLY A 121 0.17 11.00 7.06
N THR A 122 -0.36 9.81 6.88
CA THR A 122 -1.40 9.20 7.70
C THR A 122 -1.10 7.73 7.92
N SER A 123 -1.77 7.12 8.90
CA SER A 123 -1.65 5.71 9.23
C SER A 123 -2.89 5.24 9.99
N PHE A 124 -2.91 3.98 10.39
CA PHE A 124 -3.89 3.55 11.38
C PHE A 124 -3.70 4.34 12.70
N PRO A 125 -4.78 4.78 13.37
CA PRO A 125 -4.70 5.74 14.48
C PRO A 125 -3.72 5.39 15.60
N THR A 126 -3.58 4.10 15.93
CA THR A 126 -2.71 3.64 17.03
C THR A 126 -1.22 3.86 16.78
N TYR A 127 -0.82 4.16 15.54
CA TYR A 127 0.57 4.43 15.18
C TYR A 127 0.92 5.91 15.13
N LYS A 128 -0.06 6.82 15.36
CA LYS A 128 0.15 8.27 15.29
C LYS A 128 1.35 8.75 16.11
N ASP A 129 1.47 8.26 17.34
CA ASP A 129 2.48 8.75 18.30
C ASP A 129 3.86 8.10 18.14
N VAL A 130 3.98 7.09 17.26
CA VAL A 130 5.24 6.38 16.99
C VAL A 130 5.80 6.63 15.60
N LEU A 131 5.07 7.36 14.74
CA LEU A 131 5.50 7.75 13.41
C LEU A 131 5.94 9.22 13.41
N HIS A 132 7.17 9.48 12.96
CA HIS A 132 7.77 10.80 12.95
C HIS A 132 7.53 11.53 11.62
N PHE A 133 6.25 11.63 11.21
CA PHE A 133 5.89 12.51 10.10
C PHE A 133 6.19 13.97 10.46
N LYS A 134 6.56 14.78 9.47
CA LYS A 134 6.61 16.23 9.61
C LYS A 134 5.25 16.79 10.03
N GLU A 135 4.17 16.24 9.46
CA GLU A 135 2.78 16.51 9.82
C GLU A 135 1.94 15.24 9.66
N TYR A 136 1.25 14.86 10.74
CA TYR A 136 0.30 13.75 10.71
C TYR A 136 -1.09 14.25 10.39
N LEU A 137 -1.67 13.78 9.28
CA LEU A 137 -2.98 14.19 8.78
C LEU A 137 -4.03 13.10 9.01
N GLU A 138 -5.16 13.45 9.63
CA GLU A 138 -6.27 12.52 9.89
C GLU A 138 -7.24 12.47 8.71
N VAL A 139 -6.73 12.06 7.55
CA VAL A 139 -7.46 11.94 6.29
C VAL A 139 -7.28 10.54 5.68
N PRO A 140 -8.16 10.10 4.77
CA PRO A 140 -8.10 8.76 4.20
C PRO A 140 -6.81 8.47 3.42
N PHE A 141 -6.21 9.50 2.80
CA PHE A 141 -5.05 9.37 1.93
C PHE A 141 -4.19 10.64 1.96
N VAL A 142 -2.88 10.46 1.96
CA VAL A 142 -1.90 11.54 1.86
C VAL A 142 -0.83 11.15 0.84
N LYS A 143 -0.47 12.11 -0.02
CA LYS A 143 0.73 12.05 -0.85
C LYS A 143 1.70 13.12 -0.41
N SER A 144 2.93 12.75 -0.11
CA SER A 144 4.02 13.66 0.21
C SER A 144 5.27 13.25 -0.56
N LYS A 145 5.65 14.07 -1.54
CA LYS A 145 6.72 13.76 -2.51
C LYS A 145 6.42 12.43 -3.23
N ASN A 146 7.30 11.42 -3.09
CA ASN A 146 7.14 10.08 -3.66
C ASN A 146 6.52 9.06 -2.68
N ILE A 147 6.06 9.47 -1.49
CA ILE A 147 5.43 8.61 -0.50
C ILE A 147 3.91 8.83 -0.47
N LEU A 148 3.16 7.72 -0.53
CA LEU A 148 1.72 7.65 -0.43
C LEU A 148 1.36 6.89 0.85
N THR A 149 0.48 7.46 1.67
CA THR A 149 0.01 6.78 2.87
C THR A 149 -1.51 6.76 2.96
N SER A 150 -2.07 5.72 3.57
CA SER A 150 -3.50 5.57 3.78
C SER A 150 -3.81 4.97 5.16
N ARG A 151 -5.07 5.11 5.60
CA ARG A 151 -5.42 4.98 7.01
C ARG A 151 -5.67 3.55 7.48
N GLY A 152 -6.25 2.69 6.64
CA GLY A 152 -6.56 1.31 7.06
C GLY A 152 -7.45 0.57 6.08
N ALA A 153 -7.90 -0.63 6.43
CA ALA A 153 -8.62 -1.53 5.53
C ALA A 153 -9.82 -0.89 4.83
N GLY A 154 -10.59 -0.04 5.54
CA GLY A 154 -11.71 0.69 4.95
C GLY A 154 -11.33 1.70 3.86
N THR A 155 -10.08 2.10 3.77
CA THR A 155 -9.56 3.04 2.74
C THR A 155 -8.73 2.34 1.67
N ALA A 156 -8.66 1.00 1.66
CA ALA A 156 -7.80 0.24 0.74
C ALA A 156 -8.20 0.41 -0.74
N MET A 157 -9.51 0.48 -1.05
CA MET A 157 -9.96 0.73 -2.42
C MET A 157 -9.54 2.12 -2.90
N GLU A 158 -9.73 3.15 -2.06
CA GLU A 158 -9.28 4.51 -2.38
C GLU A 158 -7.77 4.55 -2.62
N MET A 159 -6.98 3.84 -1.79
CA MET A 159 -5.53 3.71 -1.98
C MET A 159 -5.19 3.11 -3.35
N GLY A 160 -5.88 2.06 -3.78
CA GLY A 160 -5.68 1.46 -5.10
C GLY A 160 -5.92 2.44 -6.25
N TYR A 161 -7.02 3.21 -6.19
CA TYR A 161 -7.31 4.23 -7.21
C TYR A 161 -6.30 5.38 -7.20
N LYS A 162 -5.88 5.83 -6.01
CA LYS A 162 -4.85 6.88 -5.87
C LYS A 162 -3.49 6.43 -6.40
N ILE A 163 -3.12 5.17 -6.19
CA ILE A 163 -1.91 4.59 -6.79
C ILE A 163 -2.02 4.64 -8.33
N LEU A 164 -3.15 4.29 -8.93
CA LEU A 164 -3.34 4.40 -10.39
C LEU A 164 -3.16 5.84 -10.88
N GLU A 165 -3.77 6.82 -10.20
CA GLU A 165 -3.62 8.25 -10.54
C GLU A 165 -2.15 8.65 -10.53
N GLU A 166 -1.38 8.24 -9.52
CA GLU A 166 0.05 8.57 -9.38
C GLU A 166 0.96 7.82 -10.38
N LEU A 167 0.52 6.66 -10.85
CA LEU A 167 1.19 5.94 -11.93
C LEU A 167 0.88 6.52 -13.32
N GLY A 168 0.04 7.57 -13.40
CA GLY A 168 -0.39 8.19 -14.65
C GLY A 168 -1.53 7.48 -15.36
N LEU A 169 -2.28 6.63 -14.65
CA LEU A 169 -3.42 5.84 -15.12
C LEU A 169 -4.75 6.42 -14.58
N LYS A 170 -4.92 7.73 -14.72
CA LYS A 170 -6.06 8.45 -14.14
C LYS A 170 -7.39 8.06 -14.80
N ASP A 171 -7.38 7.87 -16.10
CA ASP A 171 -8.60 7.52 -16.84
C ASP A 171 -9.08 6.10 -16.45
N GLU A 172 -8.15 5.16 -16.30
CA GLU A 172 -8.42 3.81 -15.81
C GLU A 172 -8.95 3.84 -14.35
N ALA A 173 -8.40 4.72 -13.50
CA ALA A 173 -8.90 4.88 -12.14
C ALA A 173 -10.34 5.39 -12.12
N ILE A 174 -10.70 6.36 -12.97
CA ILE A 174 -12.07 6.88 -13.10
C ILE A 174 -13.01 5.78 -13.57
N GLU A 175 -12.65 5.08 -14.64
CA GLU A 175 -13.47 3.99 -15.20
C GLU A 175 -13.69 2.86 -14.17
N LEU A 176 -12.65 2.46 -13.44
CA LEU A 176 -12.76 1.41 -12.43
C LEU A 176 -13.62 1.83 -11.24
N ARG A 177 -13.56 3.10 -10.77
CA ARG A 177 -14.46 3.61 -9.73
C ARG A 177 -15.94 3.44 -10.12
N GLU A 178 -16.29 3.69 -11.37
CA GLU A 178 -17.64 3.48 -11.89
C GLU A 178 -17.99 1.98 -11.98
N ASN A 179 -17.15 1.20 -12.66
CA ASN A 179 -17.40 -0.22 -12.93
C ASN A 179 -17.47 -1.06 -11.66
N MET A 180 -16.72 -0.68 -10.62
CA MET A 180 -16.72 -1.33 -9.31
C MET A 180 -17.76 -0.75 -8.35
N GLN A 181 -18.64 0.15 -8.81
CA GLN A 181 -19.72 0.80 -8.04
C GLN A 181 -19.20 1.60 -6.82
N TYR A 182 -17.95 2.02 -6.84
CA TYR A 182 -17.35 2.78 -5.75
C TYR A 182 -17.92 4.20 -5.68
N ASN A 183 -18.12 4.86 -6.82
CA ASN A 183 -18.74 6.17 -6.88
C ASN A 183 -20.21 6.10 -6.45
N PHE A 184 -20.97 5.08 -6.90
CA PHE A 184 -22.33 4.85 -6.43
C PHE A 184 -22.42 4.77 -4.90
N LEU A 185 -21.52 4.02 -4.27
CA LEU A 185 -21.44 3.92 -2.81
C LEU A 185 -21.23 5.30 -2.15
N LEU A 186 -20.25 6.07 -2.63
CA LEU A 186 -19.93 7.39 -2.07
C LEU A 186 -21.06 8.39 -2.26
N GLU A 187 -21.71 8.40 -3.41
CA GLU A 187 -22.83 9.29 -3.73
C GLU A 187 -24.06 8.94 -2.91
N HIS A 188 -24.34 7.65 -2.73
CA HIS A 188 -25.46 7.21 -1.93
C HIS A 188 -25.37 7.73 -0.50
N TYR A 189 -24.22 7.65 0.14
CA TYR A 189 -24.03 8.15 1.49
C TYR A 189 -24.09 9.68 1.57
N LYS A 190 -23.54 10.42 0.61
CA LYS A 190 -23.64 11.89 0.56
C LYS A 190 -25.09 12.38 0.46
N ASN A 191 -25.92 11.65 -0.30
CA ASN A 191 -27.32 12.05 -0.54
C ASN A 191 -28.29 11.58 0.56
N ASN A 192 -27.88 10.71 1.46
CA ASN A 192 -28.71 10.09 2.49
C ASN A 192 -28.13 10.26 3.92
N GLU A 193 -27.37 11.32 4.18
CA GLU A 193 -26.76 11.58 5.49
C GLU A 193 -27.78 11.61 6.66
N ASP A 194 -29.09 11.84 6.37
CA ASP A 194 -30.17 11.91 7.36
C ASP A 194 -30.96 10.59 7.52
N GLN A 195 -30.60 9.50 6.81
CA GLN A 195 -31.31 8.21 6.96
C GLN A 195 -30.48 7.26 7.86
N PRO A 196 -31.00 6.88 9.04
CA PRO A 196 -30.36 5.85 9.87
C PRO A 196 -30.38 4.50 9.13
N MET A 197 -29.22 3.81 9.16
CA MET A 197 -29.11 2.41 8.71
C MET A 197 -29.92 1.48 9.61
#